data_84c983fb7d3cd04f435d810cfb7abb43
#
_entry.id   84c983fb7d3cd04f435d810cfb7abb43
#
_cell.length_a   1.000
_cell.length_b   1.000
_cell.length_c   1.000
_cell.angle_alpha   90.00
_cell.angle_beta   90.00
_cell.angle_gamma   90.00
#
_symmetry.space_group_name_H-M   'P 1'
#
loop_
_entity.id
_entity.type
_entity.pdbx_description
1 polymer ?
#
loop_
_entity_poly.entity_id
_entity_poly.type
_entity_poly.pdbx_seq_one_letter_code
_entity_poly.pdbx_strand_id
1 'polypeptide(L)'
;MLKRLDDQSLAAARAWYVEKQIDPTAFEAAVTATIGRPGARGRDAGFTAVRTAMLRQGVPEDKFPPKGVGFSPEDYGHERIARKGLERIRWELDRYEPIAFSVYSGRTPELRSVNAPLRLPAARLTQGELEATCILTGGDPFANGAKVSPAVLSAPVNLGAMDPERSRVPDAIDGRRLALAAWLTSPDNPVPARVMANRIWQWHFGTALAGNPNNFGANGKKPTHPELLDWLAATFRDGPAGGAGVQRWSLKAMHRLIMSSAAYRRASTHPDPKQLAERDAFGALYAVFKPRRLTAEELRDSLLAMSGELNRTVGGIPIRPEINRETALQPRQVMGTFAEAWQPSPLPEQRHRRSLYALKIRGQLDPFMEVFNAPSPELSCEGRDASTVTPQVFALFNSEAAQNRALAWAARLQRETGTREAALTRAFQLAYARAPTAAELALCLEHWTVMTARQRTLTFAPLAHPRSVVREAVEENTGEKFTFTEPLEVAADFVPDLRLADAPPATRALADVCLVLFNANEFAYVY
;
A
#
# COMPACT_ATOMS: atom_id res chain seq x y z
N MET A 1 -18.96 24.86 2.71
CA MET A 1 -17.86 25.24 3.61
C MET A 1 -16.89 26.22 2.97
N LEU A 2 -16.10 25.85 1.97
CA LEU A 2 -15.11 26.76 1.33
C LEU A 2 -15.72 28.08 0.84
N LYS A 3 -16.93 28.05 0.25
CA LYS A 3 -17.62 29.29 -0.15
C LYS A 3 -17.92 30.19 1.03
N ARG A 4 -18.41 29.64 2.15
CA ARG A 4 -18.68 30.42 3.37
C ARG A 4 -17.41 31.12 3.88
N LEU A 5 -16.29 30.39 3.89
CA LEU A 5 -15.00 30.92 4.32
C LEU A 5 -14.45 32.00 3.38
N ASP A 6 -14.63 31.81 2.05
CA ASP A 6 -14.29 32.84 1.07
C ASP A 6 -15.14 34.11 1.23
N ASP A 7 -16.45 33.98 1.49
CA ASP A 7 -17.37 35.11 1.75
C ASP A 7 -16.97 35.84 3.05
N GLN A 8 -16.58 35.10 4.11
CA GLN A 8 -16.06 35.65 5.36
C GLN A 8 -14.77 36.44 5.15
N SER A 9 -13.82 35.88 4.38
CA SER A 9 -12.57 36.58 4.05
C SER A 9 -12.79 37.83 3.19
N LEU A 10 -13.77 37.84 2.26
CA LEU A 10 -14.13 39.03 1.51
C LEU A 10 -14.64 40.16 2.41
N ALA A 11 -15.48 39.84 3.40
CA ALA A 11 -15.96 40.82 4.39
C ALA A 11 -14.80 41.35 5.25
N ALA A 12 -13.96 40.45 5.76
CA ALA A 12 -12.82 40.81 6.61
C ALA A 12 -11.72 41.59 5.83
N ALA A 13 -11.57 41.31 4.53
CA ALA A 13 -10.61 42.01 3.69
C ALA A 13 -10.86 43.54 3.66
N ARG A 14 -12.12 43.95 3.55
CA ARG A 14 -12.46 45.37 3.55
C ARG A 14 -12.11 46.05 4.88
N ALA A 15 -12.39 45.39 6.01
CA ALA A 15 -11.98 45.86 7.32
C ALA A 15 -10.45 45.97 7.46
N TRP A 16 -9.72 44.99 6.91
CA TRP A 16 -8.26 45.01 6.91
C TRP A 16 -7.67 46.23 6.16
N TYR A 17 -8.24 46.62 4.99
CA TYR A 17 -7.80 47.83 4.27
C TYR A 17 -8.00 49.11 5.10
N VAL A 18 -9.14 49.22 5.80
CA VAL A 18 -9.42 50.34 6.69
C VAL A 18 -8.41 50.37 7.84
N GLU A 19 -8.20 49.25 8.49
CA GLU A 19 -7.26 49.13 9.63
C GLU A 19 -5.81 49.47 9.23
N LYS A 20 -5.38 48.98 8.07
CA LYS A 20 -4.00 49.20 7.58
C LYS A 20 -3.82 50.53 6.85
N GLN A 21 -4.88 51.30 6.65
CA GLN A 21 -4.87 52.57 5.90
C GLN A 21 -4.29 52.43 4.48
N ILE A 22 -4.55 51.31 3.81
CA ILE A 22 -4.13 51.04 2.44
C ILE A 22 -5.28 51.31 1.48
N ASP A 23 -4.99 51.88 0.30
CA ASP A 23 -5.98 52.14 -0.74
C ASP A 23 -6.57 50.80 -1.28
N PRO A 24 -7.89 50.59 -1.17
CA PRO A 24 -8.54 49.36 -1.61
C PRO A 24 -8.87 49.32 -3.11
N THR A 25 -8.55 50.36 -3.88
CA THR A 25 -8.99 50.51 -5.30
C THR A 25 -8.60 49.29 -6.14
N ALA A 26 -7.38 48.81 -6.02
CA ALA A 26 -6.92 47.62 -6.78
C ALA A 26 -7.66 46.36 -6.34
N PHE A 27 -7.99 46.23 -5.06
CA PHE A 27 -8.77 45.10 -4.52
C PHE A 27 -10.21 45.13 -5.06
N GLU A 28 -10.90 46.25 -4.96
CA GLU A 28 -12.29 46.36 -5.44
C GLU A 28 -12.38 46.17 -6.97
N ALA A 29 -11.39 46.65 -7.73
CA ALA A 29 -11.29 46.35 -9.16
C ALA A 29 -11.12 44.83 -9.42
N ALA A 30 -10.27 44.15 -8.64
CA ALA A 30 -10.09 42.71 -8.72
C ALA A 30 -11.34 41.92 -8.29
N VAL A 31 -12.07 42.39 -7.27
CA VAL A 31 -13.37 41.83 -6.85
C VAL A 31 -14.38 41.92 -8.00
N THR A 32 -14.52 43.11 -8.59
CA THR A 32 -15.45 43.33 -9.74
C THR A 32 -15.09 42.45 -10.94
N ALA A 33 -13.79 42.38 -11.26
CA ALA A 33 -13.31 41.59 -12.40
C ALA A 33 -13.43 40.06 -12.18
N THR A 34 -13.45 39.61 -10.93
CA THR A 34 -13.44 38.18 -10.61
C THR A 34 -14.83 37.67 -10.22
N ILE A 35 -15.48 38.33 -9.26
CA ILE A 35 -16.79 37.92 -8.73
C ILE A 35 -17.94 38.45 -9.54
N GLY A 36 -17.81 39.65 -10.08
CA GLY A 36 -18.82 40.30 -10.93
C GLY A 36 -18.98 39.70 -12.32
N ARG A 37 -18.19 38.71 -12.72
CA ARG A 37 -18.30 38.07 -14.05
C ARG A 37 -19.58 37.24 -14.16
N PRO A 38 -20.36 37.42 -15.24
CA PRO A 38 -21.46 36.53 -15.54
C PRO A 38 -20.98 35.08 -15.65
N GLY A 39 -21.56 34.18 -14.85
CA GLY A 39 -21.19 32.77 -14.84
C GLY A 39 -20.07 32.37 -13.85
N ALA A 40 -19.48 33.30 -13.12
CA ALA A 40 -18.55 32.98 -12.05
C ALA A 40 -19.24 32.14 -10.96
N ARG A 41 -18.71 30.97 -10.65
CA ARG A 41 -19.26 30.04 -9.64
C ARG A 41 -18.16 29.42 -8.80
N GLY A 42 -18.49 29.08 -7.57
CA GLY A 42 -17.59 28.33 -6.69
C GLY A 42 -16.30 29.09 -6.36
N ARG A 43 -15.14 28.44 -6.55
CA ARG A 43 -13.81 29.01 -6.24
C ARG A 43 -13.41 30.19 -7.11
N ASP A 44 -13.98 30.30 -8.32
CA ASP A 44 -13.66 31.38 -9.26
C ASP A 44 -14.42 32.67 -8.90
N ALA A 45 -15.25 32.61 -7.87
CA ALA A 45 -16.11 33.71 -7.38
C ALA A 45 -15.87 34.04 -5.90
N GLY A 46 -14.68 33.78 -5.35
CA GLY A 46 -14.38 34.00 -3.93
C GLY A 46 -13.10 34.79 -3.67
N PHE A 47 -12.79 35.04 -2.41
CA PHE A 47 -11.61 35.77 -1.96
C PHE A 47 -10.29 35.20 -2.51
N THR A 48 -10.17 33.88 -2.56
CA THR A 48 -8.99 33.19 -3.12
C THR A 48 -8.76 33.57 -4.59
N ALA A 49 -9.84 33.68 -5.37
CA ALA A 49 -9.73 34.06 -6.78
C ALA A 49 -9.35 35.54 -6.95
N VAL A 50 -9.91 36.42 -6.12
CA VAL A 50 -9.54 37.85 -6.07
C VAL A 50 -8.07 38.02 -5.75
N ARG A 51 -7.59 37.35 -4.70
CA ARG A 51 -6.17 37.37 -4.29
C ARG A 51 -5.26 36.86 -5.41
N THR A 52 -5.64 35.80 -6.10
CA THR A 52 -4.89 35.27 -7.25
C THR A 52 -4.86 36.27 -8.42
N ALA A 53 -5.95 37.00 -8.67
CA ALA A 53 -6.02 38.02 -9.71
C ALA A 53 -5.06 39.19 -9.40
N MET A 54 -5.01 39.64 -8.15
CA MET A 54 -4.10 40.69 -7.71
C MET A 54 -2.62 40.28 -7.86
N LEU A 55 -2.28 39.07 -7.48
CA LEU A 55 -0.92 38.51 -7.67
C LEU A 55 -0.53 38.49 -9.16
N ARG A 56 -1.45 38.09 -10.06
CA ARG A 56 -1.21 38.08 -11.52
C ARG A 56 -1.03 39.49 -12.10
N GLN A 57 -1.64 40.48 -11.47
CA GLN A 57 -1.47 41.89 -11.83
C GLN A 57 -0.19 42.52 -11.25
N GLY A 58 0.61 41.75 -10.52
CA GLY A 58 1.86 42.23 -9.94
C GLY A 58 1.69 43.11 -8.71
N VAL A 59 0.53 43.09 -8.05
CA VAL A 59 0.33 43.81 -6.80
C VAL A 59 1.21 43.18 -5.71
N PRO A 60 2.02 43.98 -4.99
CA PRO A 60 2.86 43.46 -3.90
C PRO A 60 2.04 42.81 -2.78
N GLU A 61 2.56 41.73 -2.18
CA GLU A 61 1.83 40.95 -1.15
C GLU A 61 1.51 41.72 0.12
N ASP A 62 2.30 42.74 0.43
CA ASP A 62 2.05 43.65 1.56
C ASP A 62 0.90 44.64 1.34
N LYS A 63 0.42 44.75 0.11
CA LYS A 63 -0.68 45.65 -0.31
C LYS A 63 -2.03 44.98 -0.40
N PHE A 64 -2.14 43.71 -0.03
CA PHE A 64 -3.44 43.03 0.00
C PHE A 64 -3.54 42.03 1.17
N PRO A 65 -4.78 41.71 1.64
CA PRO A 65 -4.99 40.91 2.83
C PRO A 65 -4.36 39.52 2.73
N PRO A 66 -3.81 38.98 3.84
CA PRO A 66 -3.25 37.64 3.87
C PRO A 66 -4.31 36.57 3.58
N LYS A 67 -3.86 35.36 3.24
CA LYS A 67 -4.77 34.21 3.13
C LYS A 67 -5.48 33.99 4.46
N GLY A 68 -6.80 33.73 4.40
CA GLY A 68 -7.59 33.46 5.61
C GLY A 68 -7.77 34.68 6.50
N VAL A 69 -7.70 35.92 5.96
CA VAL A 69 -8.07 37.11 6.71
C VAL A 69 -9.48 36.97 7.30
N GLY A 70 -9.61 37.21 8.60
CA GLY A 70 -10.87 37.04 9.34
C GLY A 70 -11.18 35.59 9.73
N PHE A 71 -10.26 34.63 9.53
CA PHE A 71 -10.42 33.26 9.98
C PHE A 71 -10.12 33.15 11.48
N SER A 72 -10.95 32.39 12.17
CA SER A 72 -10.61 31.82 13.46
C SER A 72 -9.63 30.63 13.27
N PRO A 73 -8.94 30.17 14.33
CA PRO A 73 -8.16 28.92 14.28
C PRO A 73 -8.97 27.73 13.76
N GLU A 74 -10.22 27.61 14.17
CA GLU A 74 -11.14 26.57 13.67
C GLU A 74 -11.43 26.69 12.16
N ASP A 75 -11.60 27.91 11.64
CA ASP A 75 -11.81 28.15 10.21
C ASP A 75 -10.61 27.73 9.37
N TYR A 76 -9.38 27.89 9.85
CA TYR A 76 -8.18 27.36 9.20
C TYR A 76 -8.20 25.82 9.09
N GLY A 77 -8.62 25.14 10.17
CA GLY A 77 -8.78 23.68 10.15
C GLY A 77 -9.82 23.25 9.13
N HIS A 78 -10.98 23.88 9.14
CA HIS A 78 -12.07 23.61 8.19
C HIS A 78 -11.68 23.85 6.73
N GLU A 79 -10.95 24.94 6.43
CA GLU A 79 -10.45 25.25 5.08
C GLU A 79 -9.50 24.17 4.59
N ARG A 80 -8.54 23.77 5.41
CA ARG A 80 -7.54 22.75 5.05
C ARG A 80 -8.18 21.42 4.74
N ILE A 81 -9.12 20.96 5.57
CA ILE A 81 -9.81 19.69 5.35
C ILE A 81 -10.71 19.73 4.11
N ALA A 82 -11.52 20.78 3.98
CA ALA A 82 -12.40 20.92 2.82
C ALA A 82 -11.62 21.02 1.51
N ARG A 83 -10.46 21.68 1.50
CA ARG A 83 -9.58 21.76 0.34
C ARG A 83 -8.96 20.41 0.01
N LYS A 84 -8.48 19.67 1.01
CA LYS A 84 -7.94 18.33 0.81
C LYS A 84 -9.00 17.34 0.33
N GLY A 85 -10.20 17.40 0.90
CA GLY A 85 -11.33 16.59 0.43
C GLY A 85 -11.67 16.86 -1.03
N LEU A 86 -11.70 18.13 -1.44
CA LEU A 86 -11.94 18.49 -2.84
C LEU A 86 -10.82 18.02 -3.78
N GLU A 87 -9.55 18.12 -3.37
CA GLU A 87 -8.42 17.59 -4.14
C GLU A 87 -8.53 16.07 -4.30
N ARG A 88 -8.90 15.35 -3.23
CA ARG A 88 -9.12 13.90 -3.26
C ARG A 88 -10.24 13.52 -4.22
N ILE A 89 -11.40 14.17 -4.13
CA ILE A 89 -12.54 13.88 -5.00
C ILE A 89 -12.17 14.12 -6.47
N ARG A 90 -11.46 15.20 -6.78
CA ARG A 90 -10.97 15.47 -8.14
C ARG A 90 -10.04 14.36 -8.61
N TRP A 91 -9.09 13.96 -7.78
CA TRP A 91 -8.18 12.86 -8.10
C TRP A 91 -8.90 11.51 -8.25
N GLU A 92 -9.95 11.25 -7.46
CA GLU A 92 -10.80 10.07 -7.63
C GLU A 92 -11.60 10.11 -8.94
N LEU A 93 -12.08 11.28 -9.37
CA LEU A 93 -12.73 11.45 -10.66
C LEU A 93 -11.76 11.25 -11.84
N ASP A 94 -10.54 11.77 -11.74
CA ASP A 94 -9.50 11.61 -12.77
C ASP A 94 -9.16 10.13 -13.03
N ARG A 95 -9.41 9.22 -12.09
CA ARG A 95 -9.18 7.77 -12.26
C ARG A 95 -10.13 7.10 -13.25
N TYR A 96 -11.26 7.72 -13.57
CA TYR A 96 -12.19 7.20 -14.56
C TYR A 96 -11.78 7.59 -15.98
N GLU A 97 -10.79 8.47 -16.12
CA GLU A 97 -10.19 8.76 -17.41
C GLU A 97 -9.14 7.68 -17.75
N PRO A 98 -9.03 7.28 -19.02
CA PRO A 98 -8.00 6.33 -19.43
C PRO A 98 -6.62 6.98 -19.31
N ILE A 99 -5.89 6.66 -18.24
CA ILE A 99 -4.55 7.19 -17.95
C ILE A 99 -3.53 6.06 -18.05
N ALA A 100 -2.44 6.31 -18.77
CA ALA A 100 -1.26 5.46 -18.74
C ALA A 100 -0.12 6.21 -18.06
N PHE A 101 0.40 5.64 -16.98
CA PHE A 101 1.62 6.15 -16.37
C PHE A 101 2.81 5.89 -17.30
N SER A 102 3.57 6.94 -17.58
CA SER A 102 4.80 6.83 -18.34
C SER A 102 5.90 7.68 -17.71
N VAL A 103 7.15 7.27 -17.94
CA VAL A 103 8.31 8.05 -17.51
C VAL A 103 8.60 9.09 -18.58
N TYR A 104 8.72 10.35 -18.20
CA TYR A 104 9.10 11.43 -19.08
C TYR A 104 10.59 11.34 -19.45
N SER A 105 10.91 11.46 -20.74
CA SER A 105 12.27 11.40 -21.28
C SER A 105 12.68 12.67 -21.99
N GLY A 106 12.04 13.78 -21.71
CA GLY A 106 12.40 15.06 -22.30
C GLY A 106 13.36 15.85 -21.41
N ARG A 107 13.63 17.11 -21.81
CA ARG A 107 14.33 18.07 -20.96
C ARG A 107 13.49 18.40 -19.74
N THR A 108 14.14 18.71 -18.61
CA THR A 108 13.45 19.07 -17.37
C THR A 108 12.52 20.27 -17.63
N PRO A 109 11.22 20.14 -17.40
CA PRO A 109 10.29 21.25 -17.57
C PRO A 109 10.48 22.28 -16.46
N GLU A 110 10.23 23.54 -16.74
CA GLU A 110 10.20 24.58 -15.71
C GLU A 110 9.08 24.29 -14.69
N LEU A 111 9.46 24.07 -13.45
CA LEU A 111 8.52 23.93 -12.35
C LEU A 111 8.16 25.30 -11.79
N ARG A 112 6.96 25.77 -12.11
CA ARG A 112 6.46 27.05 -11.57
C ARG A 112 5.86 26.91 -10.16
N SER A 113 5.49 25.70 -9.77
CA SER A 113 4.95 25.40 -8.45
C SER A 113 4.98 23.90 -8.20
N VAL A 114 5.33 23.50 -6.99
CA VAL A 114 5.26 22.10 -6.54
C VAL A 114 3.83 21.55 -6.46
N ASN A 115 2.84 22.43 -6.43
CA ASN A 115 1.43 22.07 -6.36
C ASN A 115 0.74 22.05 -7.74
N ALA A 116 1.43 22.48 -8.82
CA ALA A 116 0.88 22.41 -10.16
C ALA A 116 1.10 21.00 -10.73
N PRO A 117 0.08 20.39 -11.37
CA PRO A 117 0.29 19.13 -12.07
C PRO A 117 1.34 19.33 -13.16
N LEU A 118 2.33 18.43 -13.18
CA LEU A 118 3.37 18.42 -14.18
C LEU A 118 2.76 18.04 -15.53
N ARG A 119 2.61 19.01 -16.43
CA ARG A 119 2.16 18.77 -17.79
C ARG A 119 3.36 18.64 -18.71
N LEU A 120 3.35 17.64 -19.58
CA LEU A 120 4.37 17.51 -20.60
C LEU A 120 4.34 18.72 -21.53
N PRO A 121 5.47 19.40 -21.78
CA PRO A 121 5.52 20.52 -22.73
C PRO A 121 5.25 20.02 -24.16
N ALA A 122 4.63 20.85 -25.00
CA ALA A 122 4.33 20.52 -26.40
C ALA A 122 5.61 20.14 -27.19
N ALA A 123 6.70 20.85 -26.95
CA ALA A 123 8.03 20.55 -27.52
C ALA A 123 8.95 19.89 -26.49
N ARG A 124 8.53 18.77 -25.94
CA ARG A 124 9.16 18.05 -24.81
C ARG A 124 10.65 17.70 -24.97
N LEU A 125 11.15 17.59 -26.20
CA LEU A 125 12.56 17.27 -26.44
C LEU A 125 13.44 18.53 -26.60
N THR A 126 12.83 19.71 -26.76
CA THR A 126 13.54 20.97 -27.02
C THR A 126 13.36 22.02 -25.92
N GLN A 127 12.29 21.92 -25.11
CA GLN A 127 12.02 22.84 -24.00
C GLN A 127 12.55 22.31 -22.67
N GLY A 128 12.98 23.24 -21.80
CA GLY A 128 13.56 22.95 -20.51
C GLY A 128 15.07 22.71 -20.56
N GLU A 129 15.64 22.44 -19.41
CA GLU A 129 17.08 22.17 -19.26
C GLU A 129 17.40 20.69 -19.42
N LEU A 130 18.55 20.42 -20.05
CA LEU A 130 19.16 19.11 -20.04
C LEU A 130 20.13 19.07 -18.86
N GLU A 131 19.78 18.34 -17.82
CA GLU A 131 20.64 18.17 -16.65
C GLU A 131 21.97 17.53 -17.02
N ALA A 132 23.07 18.13 -16.59
CA ALA A 132 24.39 17.52 -16.65
C ALA A 132 24.49 16.51 -15.49
N THR A 133 24.64 15.23 -15.82
CA THR A 133 24.88 14.20 -14.80
C THR A 133 26.35 14.21 -14.41
N CYS A 134 26.62 14.33 -13.12
CA CYS A 134 27.97 14.39 -12.55
C CYS A 134 28.13 13.31 -11.46
N ILE A 135 29.37 12.93 -11.18
CA ILE A 135 29.71 12.20 -9.96
C ILE A 135 29.52 13.17 -8.79
N LEU A 136 28.74 12.78 -7.79
CA LEU A 136 28.50 13.61 -6.61
C LEU A 136 29.56 13.30 -5.55
N THR A 137 30.38 14.28 -5.20
CA THR A 137 31.42 14.11 -4.19
C THR A 137 30.80 13.89 -2.81
N GLY A 138 31.09 12.75 -2.20
CA GLY A 138 30.47 12.37 -0.92
C GLY A 138 28.97 12.14 -0.95
N GLY A 139 28.36 12.06 -2.15
CA GLY A 139 26.90 11.94 -2.31
C GLY A 139 26.13 13.26 -2.17
N ASP A 140 26.82 14.38 -2.01
CA ASP A 140 26.20 15.70 -1.90
C ASP A 140 25.65 16.17 -3.26
N PRO A 141 24.34 16.41 -3.41
CA PRO A 141 23.73 16.85 -4.66
C PRO A 141 24.23 18.22 -5.14
N PHE A 142 24.87 19.02 -4.28
CA PHE A 142 25.43 20.32 -4.60
C PHE A 142 26.95 20.28 -4.90
N ALA A 143 27.64 19.15 -4.63
CA ALA A 143 29.05 18.97 -4.86
C ALA A 143 29.33 18.21 -6.16
N ASN A 144 29.09 18.86 -7.30
CA ASN A 144 29.30 18.30 -8.63
C ASN A 144 30.78 18.05 -8.93
N GLY A 145 31.14 16.79 -9.12
CA GLY A 145 32.46 16.36 -9.61
C GLY A 145 32.52 16.22 -11.14
N ALA A 146 33.20 15.19 -11.62
CA ALA A 146 33.37 14.96 -13.05
C ALA A 146 32.01 14.65 -13.73
N LYS A 147 31.79 15.23 -14.92
CA LYS A 147 30.66 14.89 -15.77
C LYS A 147 30.75 13.44 -16.25
N VAL A 148 29.62 12.75 -16.30
CA VAL A 148 29.52 11.39 -16.79
C VAL A 148 28.53 11.30 -17.94
N SER A 149 28.81 10.43 -18.89
CA SER A 149 27.88 10.05 -19.96
C SER A 149 26.91 8.96 -19.48
N PRO A 150 25.68 8.91 -20.02
CA PRO A 150 24.75 7.84 -19.71
C PRO A 150 25.31 6.49 -20.15
N ALA A 151 25.23 5.49 -19.28
CA ALA A 151 25.73 4.14 -19.55
C ALA A 151 24.87 3.10 -18.84
N VAL A 152 25.02 1.84 -19.27
CA VAL A 152 24.53 0.67 -18.56
C VAL A 152 25.64 0.07 -17.70
N LEU A 153 25.31 -0.97 -16.89
CA LEU A 153 26.31 -1.66 -16.08
C LEU A 153 27.37 -2.31 -16.99
N SER A 154 28.64 -1.99 -16.72
CA SER A 154 29.77 -2.51 -17.48
C SER A 154 30.16 -3.96 -17.15
N ALA A 155 29.72 -4.47 -15.99
CA ALA A 155 30.08 -5.83 -15.55
C ALA A 155 29.78 -6.93 -16.58
N PRO A 156 28.59 -7.01 -17.23
CA PRO A 156 28.33 -8.01 -18.25
C PRO A 156 29.23 -7.89 -19.48
N VAL A 157 29.64 -6.66 -19.83
CA VAL A 157 30.56 -6.39 -20.95
C VAL A 157 31.97 -6.80 -20.56
N ASN A 158 32.45 -6.37 -19.39
CA ASN A 158 33.81 -6.64 -18.90
C ASN A 158 34.07 -8.15 -18.68
N LEU A 159 33.02 -8.93 -18.40
CA LEU A 159 33.08 -10.38 -18.29
C LEU A 159 32.92 -11.10 -19.64
N GLY A 160 32.87 -10.35 -20.75
CA GLY A 160 32.69 -10.91 -22.08
C GLY A 160 31.32 -11.50 -22.38
N ALA A 161 30.34 -11.27 -21.51
CA ALA A 161 28.98 -11.77 -21.68
C ALA A 161 28.15 -10.96 -22.69
N MET A 162 28.53 -9.70 -22.93
CA MET A 162 27.79 -8.79 -23.82
C MET A 162 28.74 -8.02 -24.74
N ASP A 163 28.26 -7.73 -25.95
CA ASP A 163 28.94 -6.87 -26.92
C ASP A 163 28.91 -5.41 -26.40
N PRO A 164 30.07 -4.70 -26.33
CA PRO A 164 30.15 -3.31 -25.97
C PRO A 164 29.24 -2.38 -26.77
N GLU A 165 29.10 -2.60 -28.07
CA GLU A 165 28.27 -1.76 -28.95
C GLU A 165 26.78 -1.90 -28.61
N ARG A 166 26.31 -3.08 -28.23
CA ARG A 166 24.94 -3.33 -27.78
C ARG A 166 24.65 -2.74 -26.39
N SER A 167 25.67 -2.34 -25.68
CA SER A 167 25.59 -1.73 -24.34
C SER A 167 25.68 -0.20 -24.39
N ARG A 168 25.82 0.39 -25.58
CA ARG A 168 25.97 1.81 -25.76
C ARG A 168 24.64 2.55 -25.55
N VAL A 169 24.66 3.59 -24.72
CA VAL A 169 23.54 4.50 -24.50
C VAL A 169 23.80 5.81 -25.23
N PRO A 170 22.85 6.34 -26.03
CA PRO A 170 23.06 7.61 -26.73
C PRO A 170 23.28 8.79 -25.77
N ASP A 171 24.16 9.73 -26.15
CA ASP A 171 24.34 10.98 -25.43
C ASP A 171 23.10 11.87 -25.54
N ALA A 172 22.37 11.80 -26.65
CA ALA A 172 21.09 12.47 -26.82
C ALA A 172 20.03 11.87 -25.88
N ILE A 173 19.06 12.68 -25.44
CA ILE A 173 17.94 12.20 -24.61
C ILE A 173 17.13 11.15 -25.36
N ASP A 174 16.94 11.39 -26.66
CA ASP A 174 16.19 10.45 -27.50
C ASP A 174 16.91 9.11 -27.62
N GLY A 175 16.16 8.04 -27.50
CA GLY A 175 16.69 6.67 -27.57
C GLY A 175 17.27 6.12 -26.28
N ARG A 176 17.59 6.88 -25.23
CA ARG A 176 18.19 6.36 -23.98
C ARG A 176 17.39 5.25 -23.34
N ARG A 177 16.06 5.43 -23.23
CA ARG A 177 15.18 4.40 -22.65
C ARG A 177 15.08 3.15 -23.53
N LEU A 178 15.08 3.33 -24.85
CA LEU A 178 15.15 2.22 -25.79
C LEU A 178 16.46 1.45 -25.65
N ALA A 179 17.59 2.13 -25.53
CA ALA A 179 18.89 1.51 -25.30
C ALA A 179 18.91 0.70 -23.98
N LEU A 180 18.36 1.26 -22.89
CA LEU A 180 18.21 0.53 -21.63
C LEU A 180 17.30 -0.69 -21.79
N ALA A 181 16.17 -0.55 -22.47
CA ALA A 181 15.26 -1.66 -22.73
C ALA A 181 15.93 -2.76 -23.56
N ALA A 182 16.65 -2.40 -24.62
CA ALA A 182 17.40 -3.32 -25.46
C ALA A 182 18.50 -4.06 -24.65
N TRP A 183 19.20 -3.35 -23.76
CA TRP A 183 20.19 -3.96 -22.88
C TRP A 183 19.55 -4.94 -21.88
N LEU A 184 18.44 -4.57 -21.23
CA LEU A 184 17.72 -5.43 -20.29
C LEU A 184 17.17 -6.70 -20.95
N THR A 185 16.69 -6.60 -22.18
CA THR A 185 16.08 -7.71 -22.91
C THR A 185 17.06 -8.46 -23.80
N SER A 186 18.34 -8.07 -23.84
CA SER A 186 19.34 -8.76 -24.62
C SER A 186 19.47 -10.23 -24.18
N PRO A 187 19.48 -11.18 -25.10
CA PRO A 187 19.70 -12.59 -24.79
C PRO A 187 21.10 -12.83 -24.17
N ASP A 188 22.04 -11.95 -24.44
CA ASP A 188 23.41 -12.03 -23.94
C ASP A 188 23.53 -11.47 -22.51
N ASN A 189 22.51 -10.77 -22.00
CA ASN A 189 22.52 -10.23 -20.64
C ASN A 189 22.07 -11.30 -19.63
N PRO A 190 22.99 -11.84 -18.80
CA PRO A 190 22.65 -12.89 -17.86
C PRO A 190 21.94 -12.37 -16.59
N VAL A 191 21.99 -11.06 -16.33
CA VAL A 191 21.59 -10.48 -15.03
C VAL A 191 20.08 -10.53 -14.80
N PRO A 192 19.20 -10.07 -15.74
CA PRO A 192 17.76 -10.01 -15.47
C PRO A 192 17.13 -11.39 -15.18
N ALA A 193 17.57 -12.41 -15.91
CA ALA A 193 17.07 -13.76 -15.70
C ALA A 193 17.51 -14.33 -14.33
N ARG A 194 18.77 -14.10 -13.90
CA ARG A 194 19.26 -14.50 -12.58
C ARG A 194 18.50 -13.77 -11.45
N VAL A 195 18.31 -12.47 -11.58
CA VAL A 195 17.56 -11.68 -10.59
C VAL A 195 16.14 -12.23 -10.44
N MET A 196 15.47 -12.48 -11.56
CA MET A 196 14.08 -12.99 -11.53
C MET A 196 13.98 -14.41 -10.98
N ALA A 197 14.86 -15.32 -11.42
CA ALA A 197 14.90 -16.69 -10.90
C ALA A 197 15.16 -16.71 -9.39
N ASN A 198 16.10 -15.89 -8.91
CA ASN A 198 16.40 -15.74 -7.48
C ASN A 198 15.21 -15.27 -6.67
N ARG A 199 14.44 -14.29 -7.18
CA ARG A 199 13.23 -13.76 -6.53
C ARG A 199 12.10 -14.78 -6.50
N ILE A 200 11.87 -15.49 -7.61
CA ILE A 200 10.85 -16.54 -7.68
C ILE A 200 11.17 -17.65 -6.68
N TRP A 201 12.44 -18.06 -6.58
CA TRP A 201 12.90 -19.02 -5.58
C TRP A 201 12.63 -18.52 -4.16
N GLN A 202 12.99 -17.27 -3.86
CA GLN A 202 12.74 -16.65 -2.55
C GLN A 202 11.26 -16.64 -2.16
N TRP A 203 10.38 -16.40 -3.11
CA TRP A 203 8.93 -16.39 -2.84
C TRP A 203 8.40 -17.75 -2.40
N HIS A 204 9.02 -18.83 -2.86
CA HIS A 204 8.64 -20.19 -2.48
C HIS A 204 9.31 -20.66 -1.19
N PHE A 205 10.58 -20.39 -1.03
CA PHE A 205 11.37 -20.93 0.09
C PHE A 205 11.63 -19.94 1.23
N GLY A 206 11.16 -18.71 1.10
CA GLY A 206 11.39 -17.64 2.07
C GLY A 206 12.80 -17.04 2.05
N THR A 207 13.79 -17.77 1.53
CA THR A 207 15.18 -17.33 1.38
C THR A 207 15.63 -17.46 -0.07
N ALA A 208 16.36 -16.44 -0.56
CA ALA A 208 16.89 -16.44 -1.91
C ALA A 208 18.15 -17.30 -1.99
N LEU A 209 18.44 -17.83 -3.19
CA LEU A 209 19.70 -18.53 -3.47
C LEU A 209 20.90 -17.59 -3.31
N ALA A 210 20.82 -16.38 -3.90
CA ALA A 210 21.73 -15.27 -3.62
C ALA A 210 21.06 -14.38 -2.56
N GLY A 211 21.59 -14.38 -1.33
CA GLY A 211 20.90 -13.92 -0.13
C GLY A 211 20.62 -12.41 -0.03
N ASN A 212 21.19 -11.59 -0.94
CA ASN A 212 20.84 -10.17 -1.10
C ASN A 212 20.14 -9.96 -2.45
N PRO A 213 18.81 -10.08 -2.55
CA PRO A 213 18.11 -10.05 -3.84
C PRO A 213 18.26 -8.76 -4.65
N ASN A 214 18.59 -7.64 -3.99
CA ASN A 214 18.87 -6.35 -4.62
C ASN A 214 20.36 -6.09 -4.88
N ASN A 215 21.25 -6.98 -4.45
CA ASN A 215 22.69 -6.78 -4.58
C ASN A 215 23.41 -8.00 -5.19
N PHE A 216 23.57 -7.97 -6.49
CA PHE A 216 24.33 -8.98 -7.26
C PHE A 216 25.78 -8.52 -7.51
N GLY A 217 26.22 -7.47 -6.84
CA GLY A 217 27.57 -6.95 -6.93
C GLY A 217 28.59 -7.69 -6.05
N ALA A 218 29.83 -7.17 -6.00
CA ALA A 218 30.92 -7.77 -5.26
C ALA A 218 30.65 -7.92 -3.75
N ASN A 219 29.91 -6.97 -3.17
CA ASN A 219 29.56 -6.96 -1.77
C ASN A 219 28.26 -7.74 -1.46
N GLY A 220 27.59 -8.29 -2.48
CA GLY A 220 26.43 -9.14 -2.30
C GLY A 220 26.81 -10.54 -1.79
N LYS A 221 25.88 -11.18 -1.10
CA LYS A 221 26.04 -12.57 -0.68
C LYS A 221 26.13 -13.48 -1.89
N LYS A 222 27.15 -14.32 -1.93
CA LYS A 222 27.30 -15.32 -2.99
C LYS A 222 26.14 -16.32 -2.95
N PRO A 223 25.69 -16.83 -4.11
CA PRO A 223 24.64 -17.84 -4.13
C PRO A 223 25.10 -19.12 -3.43
N THR A 224 24.20 -19.72 -2.66
CA THR A 224 24.46 -21.03 -1.99
C THR A 224 24.57 -22.17 -2.99
N HIS A 225 23.84 -22.07 -4.10
CA HIS A 225 23.81 -23.05 -5.20
C HIS A 225 23.94 -22.32 -6.54
N PRO A 226 25.16 -21.93 -6.96
CA PRO A 226 25.36 -21.13 -8.16
C PRO A 226 24.88 -21.84 -9.43
N GLU A 227 25.14 -23.12 -9.56
CA GLU A 227 24.72 -23.92 -10.72
C GLU A 227 23.19 -24.04 -10.84
N LEU A 228 22.50 -24.18 -9.70
CA LEU A 228 21.04 -24.19 -9.67
C LEU A 228 20.47 -22.82 -10.09
N LEU A 229 21.05 -21.74 -9.60
CA LEU A 229 20.63 -20.39 -9.97
C LEU A 229 20.82 -20.16 -11.47
N ASP A 230 21.95 -20.59 -12.04
CA ASP A 230 22.25 -20.45 -13.46
C ASP A 230 21.32 -21.31 -14.31
N TRP A 231 21.05 -22.55 -13.89
CA TRP A 231 20.10 -23.42 -14.58
C TRP A 231 18.68 -22.86 -14.57
N LEU A 232 18.21 -22.36 -13.42
CA LEU A 232 16.89 -21.72 -13.30
C LEU A 232 16.81 -20.46 -14.19
N ALA A 233 17.86 -19.66 -14.21
CA ALA A 233 17.93 -18.45 -15.03
C ALA A 233 17.91 -18.78 -16.53
N ALA A 234 18.69 -19.75 -16.96
CA ALA A 234 18.71 -20.23 -18.34
C ALA A 234 17.34 -20.81 -18.73
N THR A 235 16.76 -21.65 -17.88
CA THR A 235 15.42 -22.24 -18.11
C THR A 235 14.34 -21.16 -18.21
N PHE A 236 14.41 -20.13 -17.39
CA PHE A 236 13.47 -19.00 -17.43
C PHE A 236 13.61 -18.19 -18.71
N ARG A 237 14.86 -17.92 -19.14
CA ARG A 237 15.17 -17.14 -20.35
C ARG A 237 14.89 -17.89 -21.64
N ASP A 238 15.37 -19.14 -21.75
CA ASP A 238 15.45 -19.87 -23.00
C ASP A 238 14.40 -20.99 -23.14
N GLY A 239 13.76 -21.37 -22.02
CA GLY A 239 13.00 -22.61 -21.92
C GLY A 239 13.90 -23.80 -21.56
N PRO A 240 13.32 -24.96 -21.19
CA PRO A 240 14.10 -26.15 -20.85
C PRO A 240 14.82 -26.74 -22.09
N ALA A 241 16.02 -27.25 -21.88
CA ALA A 241 16.70 -28.04 -22.87
C ALA A 241 15.84 -29.26 -23.23
N GLY A 242 15.42 -29.35 -24.50
CA GLY A 242 14.54 -30.42 -24.97
C GLY A 242 13.07 -30.04 -25.19
N GLY A 243 12.70 -28.78 -25.00
CA GLY A 243 11.42 -28.25 -25.49
C GLY A 243 10.17 -28.59 -24.65
N ALA A 244 10.30 -29.24 -23.51
CA ALA A 244 9.16 -29.65 -22.70
C ALA A 244 8.71 -28.57 -21.70
N GLY A 245 7.66 -27.83 -22.06
CA GLY A 245 6.72 -27.32 -21.05
C GLY A 245 6.98 -25.98 -20.40
N VAL A 246 8.16 -25.36 -20.45
CA VAL A 246 8.38 -24.03 -19.85
C VAL A 246 8.44 -22.98 -20.96
N GLN A 247 7.42 -22.15 -21.02
CA GLN A 247 7.40 -21.00 -21.93
C GLN A 247 8.45 -19.98 -21.47
N ARG A 248 9.22 -19.43 -22.41
CA ARG A 248 10.20 -18.36 -22.13
C ARG A 248 9.58 -17.20 -21.37
N TRP A 249 10.28 -16.69 -20.37
CA TRP A 249 9.85 -15.57 -19.52
C TRP A 249 8.49 -15.76 -18.84
N SER A 250 8.04 -17.00 -18.66
CA SER A 250 6.76 -17.32 -18.02
C SER A 250 6.92 -17.54 -16.53
N LEU A 251 6.45 -16.59 -15.74
CA LEU A 251 6.39 -16.71 -14.27
C LEU A 251 5.58 -17.93 -13.84
N LYS A 252 4.42 -18.18 -14.47
CA LYS A 252 3.58 -19.34 -14.16
C LYS A 252 4.28 -20.67 -14.39
N ALA A 253 5.07 -20.75 -15.45
CA ALA A 253 5.82 -21.97 -15.78
C ALA A 253 6.93 -22.19 -14.75
N MET A 254 7.64 -21.14 -14.32
CA MET A 254 8.66 -21.23 -13.27
C MET A 254 8.07 -21.61 -11.92
N HIS A 255 6.94 -21.02 -11.51
CA HIS A 255 6.25 -21.44 -10.30
C HIS A 255 5.89 -22.93 -10.34
N ARG A 256 5.32 -23.42 -11.45
CA ARG A 256 4.99 -24.83 -11.60
C ARG A 256 6.22 -25.72 -11.52
N LEU A 257 7.31 -25.33 -12.18
CA LEU A 257 8.57 -26.07 -12.16
C LEU A 257 9.11 -26.23 -10.72
N ILE A 258 9.18 -25.15 -9.98
CA ILE A 258 9.68 -25.13 -8.60
C ILE A 258 8.76 -25.94 -7.68
N MET A 259 7.44 -25.71 -7.74
CA MET A 259 6.47 -26.40 -6.88
C MET A 259 6.37 -27.89 -7.18
N SER A 260 6.67 -28.32 -8.40
CA SER A 260 6.71 -29.75 -8.78
C SER A 260 8.01 -30.43 -8.38
N SER A 261 9.02 -29.68 -7.97
CA SER A 261 10.34 -30.24 -7.59
C SER A 261 10.28 -31.06 -6.32
N ALA A 262 11.19 -32.03 -6.20
CA ALA A 262 11.36 -32.80 -4.99
C ALA A 262 11.77 -31.91 -3.79
N ALA A 263 12.51 -30.84 -4.02
CA ALA A 263 12.92 -29.89 -2.99
C ALA A 263 11.71 -29.19 -2.34
N TYR A 264 10.73 -28.73 -3.14
CA TYR A 264 9.53 -28.05 -2.62
C TYR A 264 8.57 -29.00 -1.92
N ARG A 265 8.54 -30.29 -2.32
CA ARG A 265 7.65 -31.31 -1.75
C ARG A 265 8.26 -32.08 -0.57
N ARG A 266 9.40 -31.64 -0.05
CA ARG A 266 9.97 -32.24 1.16
C ARG A 266 9.13 -31.92 2.38
N ALA A 267 9.15 -32.85 3.35
CA ALA A 267 8.53 -32.58 4.66
C ALA A 267 9.34 -31.50 5.40
N SER A 268 8.68 -30.80 6.30
CA SER A 268 9.29 -29.78 7.18
C SER A 268 10.09 -30.40 8.34
N THR A 269 9.97 -31.72 8.55
CA THR A 269 10.68 -32.48 9.59
C THR A 269 11.63 -33.46 8.96
N HIS A 270 12.82 -33.60 9.56
CA HIS A 270 13.80 -34.61 9.18
C HIS A 270 13.70 -35.84 10.07
N PRO A 271 13.82 -37.09 9.57
CA PRO A 271 13.78 -38.29 10.36
C PRO A 271 14.91 -38.36 11.38
N ASP A 272 16.06 -37.74 11.10
CA ASP A 272 17.19 -37.60 12.04
C ASP A 272 17.50 -36.11 12.29
N PRO A 273 16.96 -35.50 13.37
CA PRO A 273 17.18 -34.09 13.70
C PRO A 273 18.64 -33.76 14.04
N LYS A 274 19.42 -34.72 14.54
CA LYS A 274 20.84 -34.51 14.87
C LYS A 274 21.66 -34.35 13.60
N GLN A 275 21.46 -35.25 12.63
CA GLN A 275 22.09 -35.16 11.33
C GLN A 275 21.72 -33.85 10.57
N LEU A 276 20.46 -33.41 10.70
CA LEU A 276 20.02 -32.13 10.13
C LEU A 276 20.79 -30.97 10.78
N ALA A 277 20.87 -30.94 12.12
CA ALA A 277 21.57 -29.88 12.84
C ALA A 277 23.08 -29.83 12.52
N GLU A 278 23.70 -30.99 12.29
CA GLU A 278 25.12 -31.07 11.94
C GLU A 278 25.42 -30.66 10.50
N ARG A 279 24.56 -31.04 9.53
CA ARG A 279 24.84 -30.88 8.12
C ARG A 279 24.13 -29.69 7.44
N ASP A 280 23.01 -29.28 7.95
CA ASP A 280 22.20 -28.21 7.39
C ASP A 280 21.52 -27.34 8.45
N ALA A 281 22.28 -26.93 9.47
CA ALA A 281 21.81 -26.13 10.61
C ALA A 281 21.04 -24.85 10.20
N PHE A 282 21.40 -24.27 9.06
CA PHE A 282 20.79 -23.03 8.56
C PHE A 282 19.73 -23.27 7.48
N GLY A 283 19.46 -24.53 7.10
CA GLY A 283 18.53 -24.89 6.02
C GLY A 283 18.98 -24.42 4.63
N ALA A 284 20.29 -24.25 4.44
CA ALA A 284 20.86 -23.77 3.18
C ALA A 284 20.93 -24.87 2.10
N LEU A 285 20.94 -26.13 2.51
CA LEU A 285 21.00 -27.30 1.61
C LEU A 285 19.62 -27.84 1.22
N TYR A 286 18.56 -27.21 1.72
CA TYR A 286 17.17 -27.64 1.46
C TYR A 286 16.91 -29.11 1.82
N ALA A 287 17.54 -29.61 2.89
CA ALA A 287 17.33 -30.97 3.38
C ALA A 287 15.88 -31.21 3.81
N VAL A 288 15.22 -30.19 4.32
CA VAL A 288 13.78 -30.12 4.62
C VAL A 288 13.16 -28.89 3.99
N PHE A 289 11.83 -28.86 3.84
CA PHE A 289 11.12 -27.64 3.55
C PHE A 289 11.05 -26.79 4.82
N LYS A 290 11.71 -25.63 4.82
CA LYS A 290 11.71 -24.74 5.99
C LYS A 290 10.34 -24.09 6.13
N PRO A 291 9.64 -24.26 7.26
CA PRO A 291 8.34 -23.62 7.44
C PRO A 291 8.43 -22.09 7.23
N ARG A 292 7.55 -21.56 6.42
CA ARG A 292 7.47 -20.14 6.13
C ARG A 292 6.17 -19.57 6.68
N ARG A 293 6.28 -18.53 7.49
CA ARG A 293 5.08 -17.81 7.95
C ARG A 293 4.43 -17.10 6.77
N LEU A 294 3.11 -17.05 6.75
CA LEU A 294 2.34 -16.23 5.83
C LEU A 294 2.73 -14.75 6.00
N THR A 295 2.84 -14.04 4.90
CA THR A 295 2.99 -12.58 4.90
C THR A 295 1.71 -11.92 5.41
N ALA A 296 1.78 -10.66 5.81
CA ALA A 296 0.61 -9.91 6.29
C ALA A 296 -0.56 -9.94 5.30
N GLU A 297 -0.25 -9.78 4.01
CA GLU A 297 -1.25 -9.81 2.94
C GLU A 297 -1.83 -11.22 2.71
N GLU A 298 -0.98 -12.26 2.75
CA GLU A 298 -1.43 -13.65 2.66
C GLU A 298 -2.32 -14.02 3.85
N LEU A 299 -1.95 -13.57 5.05
CA LEU A 299 -2.72 -13.82 6.26
C LEU A 299 -4.11 -13.16 6.19
N ARG A 300 -4.18 -11.87 5.86
CA ARG A 300 -5.46 -11.17 5.69
C ARG A 300 -6.33 -11.81 4.60
N ASP A 301 -5.74 -12.13 3.45
CA ASP A 301 -6.48 -12.76 2.34
C ASP A 301 -6.94 -14.18 2.72
N SER A 302 -6.17 -14.91 3.55
CA SER A 302 -6.58 -16.21 4.09
C SER A 302 -7.76 -16.10 5.05
N LEU A 303 -7.75 -15.12 5.97
CA LEU A 303 -8.90 -14.86 6.85
C LEU A 303 -10.18 -14.59 6.04
N LEU A 304 -10.09 -13.78 4.98
CA LEU A 304 -11.21 -13.50 4.07
C LEU A 304 -11.64 -14.74 3.26
N ALA A 305 -10.69 -15.58 2.87
CA ALA A 305 -10.99 -16.83 2.15
C ALA A 305 -11.71 -17.84 3.04
N MET A 306 -11.28 -17.96 4.30
CA MET A 306 -11.95 -18.84 5.29
C MET A 306 -13.37 -18.37 5.56
N SER A 307 -13.59 -17.08 5.78
CA SER A 307 -14.92 -16.51 5.98
C SER A 307 -15.83 -16.63 4.72
N GLY A 308 -15.24 -16.89 3.55
CA GLY A 308 -15.97 -16.96 2.28
C GLY A 308 -16.26 -15.58 1.66
N GLU A 309 -15.66 -14.53 2.19
CA GLU A 309 -15.93 -13.14 1.80
C GLU A 309 -14.88 -12.57 0.85
N LEU A 310 -13.82 -13.32 0.55
CA LEU A 310 -12.74 -12.86 -0.33
C LEU A 310 -13.25 -12.51 -1.73
N ASN A 311 -13.27 -11.23 -2.04
CA ASN A 311 -13.57 -10.73 -3.37
C ASN A 311 -12.32 -10.81 -4.26
N ARG A 312 -12.38 -11.67 -5.29
CA ARG A 312 -11.28 -11.94 -6.24
C ARG A 312 -11.31 -11.07 -7.48
N THR A 313 -12.16 -10.07 -7.56
CA THR A 313 -12.23 -9.15 -8.70
C THR A 313 -10.87 -8.50 -8.97
N VAL A 314 -10.44 -8.53 -10.23
CA VAL A 314 -9.14 -8.03 -10.68
C VAL A 314 -9.29 -6.62 -11.25
N GLY A 315 -8.34 -5.76 -10.97
CA GLY A 315 -8.29 -4.39 -11.50
C GLY A 315 -9.20 -3.42 -10.72
N GLY A 316 -9.39 -2.25 -11.26
CA GLY A 316 -10.21 -1.21 -10.67
C GLY A 316 -9.51 -0.38 -9.59
N ILE A 317 -10.29 0.48 -8.94
CA ILE A 317 -9.83 1.46 -7.96
C ILE A 317 -9.36 0.75 -6.68
N PRO A 318 -8.26 1.21 -6.04
CA PRO A 318 -7.86 0.73 -4.72
C PRO A 318 -8.96 0.92 -3.69
N ILE A 319 -9.09 -0.06 -2.80
CA ILE A 319 -10.09 -0.04 -1.72
C ILE A 319 -9.45 0.38 -0.40
N ARG A 320 -10.26 0.89 0.51
CA ARG A 320 -9.89 1.16 1.89
C ARG A 320 -10.47 0.08 2.79
N PRO A 321 -9.64 -0.84 3.31
CA PRO A 321 -10.09 -1.79 4.31
C PRO A 321 -10.58 -1.08 5.58
N GLU A 322 -11.40 -1.73 6.36
CA GLU A 322 -11.66 -1.31 7.74
C GLU A 322 -10.42 -1.59 8.57
N ILE A 323 -9.93 -0.58 9.29
CA ILE A 323 -8.79 -0.67 10.20
C ILE A 323 -9.26 -0.35 11.62
N ASN A 324 -8.40 -0.58 12.60
CA ASN A 324 -8.71 -0.21 13.98
C ASN A 324 -9.24 1.23 14.06
N ARG A 325 -10.42 1.39 14.67
CA ARG A 325 -11.16 2.65 14.71
C ARG A 325 -10.38 3.79 15.38
N GLU A 326 -9.65 3.47 16.43
CA GLU A 326 -8.83 4.47 17.12
C GLU A 326 -7.75 5.02 16.19
N THR A 327 -7.04 4.14 15.48
CA THR A 327 -6.05 4.55 14.47
C THR A 327 -6.70 5.28 13.29
N ALA A 328 -7.87 4.83 12.84
CA ALA A 328 -8.58 5.45 11.72
C ALA A 328 -8.95 6.90 11.99
N LEU A 329 -9.32 7.22 13.23
CA LEU A 329 -9.81 8.53 13.64
C LEU A 329 -8.74 9.42 14.28
N GLN A 330 -7.52 8.93 14.48
CA GLN A 330 -6.43 9.76 15.03
C GLN A 330 -6.13 10.95 14.13
N PRO A 331 -5.96 12.15 14.74
CA PRO A 331 -5.50 13.31 14.00
C PRO A 331 -4.07 13.05 13.50
N ARG A 332 -3.85 13.28 12.22
CA ARG A 332 -2.53 13.17 11.62
C ARG A 332 -2.19 14.46 10.90
N GLN A 333 -0.98 14.90 11.11
CA GLN A 333 -0.40 16.05 10.43
C GLN A 333 0.67 15.53 9.47
N VAL A 334 0.51 15.85 8.20
CA VAL A 334 1.47 15.50 7.15
C VAL A 334 1.92 16.79 6.49
N MET A 335 3.20 17.15 6.64
CA MET A 335 3.79 18.37 6.09
C MET A 335 2.95 19.62 6.38
N GLY A 336 2.60 19.84 7.65
CA GLY A 336 1.82 20.98 8.08
C GLY A 336 0.34 20.95 7.67
N THR A 337 -0.15 19.85 7.13
CA THR A 337 -1.54 19.71 6.69
C THR A 337 -2.22 18.57 7.44
N PHE A 338 -3.44 18.78 7.91
CA PHE A 338 -4.23 17.73 8.54
C PHE A 338 -4.66 16.70 7.49
N ALA A 339 -4.24 15.45 7.69
CA ALA A 339 -4.76 14.35 6.90
C ALA A 339 -6.19 14.01 7.36
N GLU A 340 -7.06 13.71 6.41
CA GLU A 340 -8.41 13.22 6.70
C GLU A 340 -8.38 11.94 7.55
N ALA A 341 -9.44 11.72 8.33
CA ALA A 341 -9.67 10.45 8.99
C ALA A 341 -9.72 9.31 7.94
N TRP A 342 -9.22 8.13 8.31
CA TRP A 342 -9.37 6.97 7.45
C TRP A 342 -10.84 6.55 7.42
N GLN A 343 -11.46 6.64 6.26
CA GLN A 343 -12.81 6.17 6.04
C GLN A 343 -12.76 4.91 5.19
N PRO A 344 -13.27 3.76 5.69
CA PRO A 344 -13.27 2.51 4.92
C PRO A 344 -14.19 2.62 3.70
N SER A 345 -13.97 1.80 2.70
CA SER A 345 -14.92 1.68 1.57
C SER A 345 -16.30 1.25 2.09
N PRO A 346 -17.40 1.85 1.61
CA PRO A 346 -18.71 1.69 2.25
C PRO A 346 -19.25 0.26 2.23
N LEU A 347 -19.00 -0.49 1.17
CA LEU A 347 -19.60 -1.82 0.98
C LEU A 347 -18.63 -2.95 1.37
N PRO A 348 -19.11 -4.04 2.01
CA PRO A 348 -18.28 -5.19 2.37
C PRO A 348 -17.52 -5.79 1.19
N GLU A 349 -18.16 -5.99 0.04
CA GLU A 349 -17.52 -6.54 -1.15
C GLU A 349 -16.38 -5.66 -1.68
N GLN A 350 -16.38 -4.37 -1.39
CA GLN A 350 -15.25 -3.49 -1.68
C GLN A 350 -14.14 -3.73 -0.67
N ARG A 351 -14.44 -3.69 0.64
CA ARG A 351 -13.45 -3.86 1.71
C ARG A 351 -12.79 -5.25 1.70
N HIS A 352 -13.50 -6.27 1.22
CA HIS A 352 -13.05 -7.66 1.21
C HIS A 352 -12.25 -8.06 -0.04
N ARG A 353 -11.83 -7.10 -0.87
CA ARG A 353 -10.91 -7.39 -1.97
C ARG A 353 -9.55 -7.82 -1.45
N ARG A 354 -8.81 -8.55 -2.30
CA ARG A 354 -7.44 -8.98 -1.99
C ARG A 354 -6.59 -7.81 -1.53
N SER A 355 -5.69 -8.05 -0.59
CA SER A 355 -4.77 -7.05 -0.01
C SER A 355 -3.92 -6.33 -1.06
N LEU A 356 -3.71 -6.95 -2.23
CA LEU A 356 -3.07 -6.32 -3.38
C LEU A 356 -3.77 -5.02 -3.83
N TYR A 357 -5.10 -4.93 -3.62
CA TYR A 357 -5.92 -3.77 -4.00
C TYR A 357 -6.18 -2.81 -2.84
N ALA A 358 -5.63 -3.08 -1.65
CA ALA A 358 -5.73 -2.16 -0.52
C ALA A 358 -4.90 -0.90 -0.77
N LEU A 359 -5.52 0.26 -0.52
CA LEU A 359 -4.84 1.55 -0.64
C LEU A 359 -3.67 1.63 0.35
N LYS A 360 -2.50 1.96 -0.16
CA LYS A 360 -1.30 2.21 0.64
C LYS A 360 -1.02 3.72 0.68
N ILE A 361 -0.96 4.27 1.87
CA ILE A 361 -0.68 5.69 2.09
C ILE A 361 0.64 5.81 2.84
N ARG A 362 1.52 6.68 2.39
CA ARG A 362 2.74 7.03 3.13
C ARG A 362 2.38 7.61 4.50
N GLY A 363 3.14 7.24 5.51
CA GLY A 363 2.90 7.69 6.89
C GLY A 363 1.65 7.10 7.55
N GLN A 364 0.93 6.16 6.90
CA GLN A 364 -0.15 5.40 7.54
C GLN A 364 -0.15 3.95 7.05
N LEU A 365 0.35 3.07 7.90
CA LEU A 365 0.18 1.63 7.73
C LEU A 365 -1.14 1.18 8.37
N ASP A 366 -1.74 0.16 7.81
CA ASP A 366 -2.77 -0.61 8.49
C ASP A 366 -2.10 -1.31 9.70
N PRO A 367 -2.57 -1.09 10.95
CA PRO A 367 -1.93 -1.67 12.14
C PRO A 367 -1.84 -3.20 12.10
N PHE A 368 -2.81 -3.88 11.52
CA PHE A 368 -2.74 -5.33 11.34
C PHE A 368 -1.60 -5.72 10.40
N MET A 369 -1.47 -5.02 9.28
CA MET A 369 -0.38 -5.26 8.33
C MET A 369 1.00 -4.97 8.95
N GLU A 370 1.12 -3.90 9.73
CA GLU A 370 2.36 -3.50 10.38
C GLU A 370 2.84 -4.56 11.38
N VAL A 371 1.95 -5.06 12.23
CA VAL A 371 2.25 -6.10 13.22
C VAL A 371 2.78 -7.38 12.56
N PHE A 372 2.34 -7.69 11.33
CA PHE A 372 2.78 -8.84 10.55
C PHE A 372 3.90 -8.52 9.55
N ASN A 373 4.66 -7.45 9.77
CA ASN A 373 5.84 -7.08 8.98
C ASN A 373 5.53 -6.77 7.51
N ALA A 374 4.38 -6.13 7.20
CA ALA A 374 4.19 -5.56 5.88
C ALA A 374 5.27 -4.50 5.60
N PRO A 375 5.84 -4.44 4.39
CA PRO A 375 6.88 -3.47 4.09
C PRO A 375 6.31 -2.05 4.13
N SER A 376 7.16 -1.12 4.59
CA SER A 376 6.85 0.30 4.54
C SER A 376 6.52 0.74 3.10
N PRO A 377 5.48 1.54 2.87
CA PRO A 377 5.17 2.09 1.56
C PRO A 377 6.17 3.17 1.10
N GLU A 378 7.11 3.54 1.95
CA GLU A 378 8.08 4.62 1.69
C GLU A 378 9.37 4.13 1.06
N LEU A 379 9.71 2.85 1.26
CA LEU A 379 10.99 2.26 0.84
C LEU A 379 10.76 1.03 -0.05
N SER A 380 11.76 0.76 -0.90
CA SER A 380 11.78 -0.51 -1.64
C SER A 380 12.12 -1.66 -0.69
N CYS A 381 11.50 -2.82 -0.90
CA CYS A 381 11.69 -4.00 -0.07
C CYS A 381 12.32 -5.12 -0.92
N GLU A 382 13.52 -5.55 -0.57
CA GLU A 382 14.21 -6.67 -1.25
C GLU A 382 13.80 -8.05 -0.72
N GLY A 383 13.39 -8.09 0.56
CA GLY A 383 12.96 -9.31 1.25
C GLY A 383 11.99 -8.96 2.37
N ARG A 384 11.14 -9.90 2.71
CA ARG A 384 10.22 -9.75 3.83
C ARG A 384 10.89 -10.17 5.12
N ASP A 385 10.86 -9.29 6.11
CA ASP A 385 11.23 -9.67 7.46
C ASP A 385 10.15 -10.57 8.06
N ALA A 386 10.56 -11.58 8.78
CA ALA A 386 9.66 -12.43 9.54
C ALA A 386 10.07 -12.38 11.01
N SER A 387 9.19 -11.87 11.85
CA SER A 387 9.35 -11.89 13.30
C SER A 387 8.19 -12.65 13.93
N THR A 388 8.45 -13.30 15.06
CA THR A 388 7.39 -13.88 15.89
C THR A 388 7.41 -13.13 17.21
N VAL A 389 6.41 -12.26 17.40
CA VAL A 389 6.32 -11.37 18.55
C VAL A 389 4.92 -11.44 19.16
N THR A 390 4.84 -11.23 20.46
CA THR A 390 3.58 -11.29 21.22
C THR A 390 2.44 -10.44 20.65
N PRO A 391 2.66 -9.21 20.12
CA PRO A 391 1.60 -8.42 19.51
C PRO A 391 0.85 -9.11 18.37
N GLN A 392 1.46 -10.06 17.67
CA GLN A 392 0.83 -10.80 16.56
C GLN A 392 -0.29 -11.72 17.06
N VAL A 393 -0.09 -12.39 18.20
CA VAL A 393 -1.13 -13.21 18.83
C VAL A 393 -2.30 -12.33 19.25
N PHE A 394 -2.03 -11.19 19.87
CA PHE A 394 -3.09 -10.25 20.26
C PHE A 394 -3.81 -9.65 19.05
N ALA A 395 -3.12 -9.40 17.95
CA ALA A 395 -3.74 -8.92 16.73
C ALA A 395 -4.73 -9.96 16.14
N LEU A 396 -4.38 -11.25 16.18
CA LEU A 396 -5.26 -12.32 15.71
C LEU A 396 -6.42 -12.64 16.68
N PHE A 397 -6.24 -12.45 17.99
CA PHE A 397 -7.31 -12.71 18.95
C PHE A 397 -8.24 -11.52 19.17
N ASN A 398 -7.68 -10.30 19.20
CA ASN A 398 -8.40 -9.13 19.69
C ASN A 398 -8.75 -8.11 18.61
N SER A 399 -8.17 -8.20 17.39
CA SER A 399 -8.54 -7.25 16.35
C SER A 399 -9.97 -7.48 15.87
N GLU A 400 -10.70 -6.39 15.66
CA GLU A 400 -12.03 -6.41 15.08
C GLU A 400 -12.05 -7.15 13.73
N ALA A 401 -11.02 -6.96 12.91
CA ALA A 401 -10.88 -7.65 11.63
C ALA A 401 -10.85 -9.17 11.78
N ALA A 402 -10.06 -9.72 12.71
CA ALA A 402 -9.98 -11.17 12.93
C ALA A 402 -11.27 -11.72 13.53
N GLN A 403 -11.87 -11.03 14.51
CA GLN A 403 -13.13 -11.42 15.13
C GLN A 403 -14.29 -11.43 14.13
N ASN A 404 -14.42 -10.40 13.29
CA ASN A 404 -15.45 -10.35 12.26
C ASN A 404 -15.28 -11.48 11.23
N ARG A 405 -14.03 -11.80 10.84
CA ARG A 405 -13.77 -12.94 9.93
C ARG A 405 -14.07 -14.29 10.58
N ALA A 406 -13.74 -14.46 11.86
CA ALA A 406 -14.10 -15.68 12.60
C ALA A 406 -15.62 -15.85 12.70
N LEU A 407 -16.35 -14.77 12.96
CA LEU A 407 -17.81 -14.77 13.03
C LEU A 407 -18.44 -15.10 11.67
N ALA A 408 -17.99 -14.47 10.60
CA ALA A 408 -18.45 -14.76 9.24
C ALA A 408 -18.12 -16.20 8.82
N TRP A 409 -16.94 -16.71 9.21
CA TRP A 409 -16.56 -18.10 8.98
C TRP A 409 -17.47 -19.07 9.74
N ALA A 410 -17.76 -18.83 11.01
CA ALA A 410 -18.70 -19.62 11.78
C ALA A 410 -20.10 -19.65 11.14
N ALA A 411 -20.60 -18.51 10.70
CA ALA A 411 -21.86 -18.42 9.98
C ALA A 411 -21.85 -19.19 8.64
N ARG A 412 -20.73 -19.14 7.92
CA ARG A 412 -20.52 -19.92 6.70
C ARG A 412 -20.55 -21.42 6.97
N LEU A 413 -19.80 -21.90 7.97
CA LEU A 413 -19.75 -23.31 8.33
C LEU A 413 -21.14 -23.86 8.68
N GLN A 414 -21.94 -23.12 9.44
CA GLN A 414 -23.32 -23.52 9.76
C GLN A 414 -24.23 -23.56 8.55
N ARG A 415 -24.03 -22.73 7.54
CA ARG A 415 -24.79 -22.78 6.28
C ARG A 415 -24.35 -23.93 5.37
N GLU A 416 -23.08 -24.28 5.36
CA GLU A 416 -22.53 -25.31 4.49
C GLU A 416 -22.73 -26.73 5.03
N THR A 417 -23.04 -26.89 6.32
CA THR A 417 -23.07 -28.20 6.99
C THR A 417 -24.33 -28.39 7.83
N GLY A 418 -24.77 -29.65 7.99
CA GLY A 418 -25.98 -29.99 8.73
C GLY A 418 -25.76 -30.35 10.20
N THR A 419 -24.56 -30.71 10.63
CA THR A 419 -24.22 -31.10 12.01
C THR A 419 -23.02 -30.33 12.54
N ARG A 420 -22.85 -30.31 13.85
CA ARG A 420 -21.70 -29.65 14.51
C ARG A 420 -20.38 -30.32 14.18
N GLU A 421 -20.39 -31.65 14.13
CA GLU A 421 -19.20 -32.47 13.78
C GLU A 421 -18.77 -32.17 12.34
N ALA A 422 -19.72 -32.09 11.43
CA ALA A 422 -19.45 -31.74 10.03
C ALA A 422 -18.91 -30.30 9.90
N ALA A 423 -19.46 -29.36 10.67
CA ALA A 423 -18.97 -27.97 10.68
C ALA A 423 -17.51 -27.88 11.16
N LEU A 424 -17.17 -28.55 12.24
CA LEU A 424 -15.79 -28.59 12.76
C LEU A 424 -14.85 -29.32 11.81
N THR A 425 -15.28 -30.46 11.26
CA THR A 425 -14.48 -31.18 10.24
C THR A 425 -14.21 -30.29 9.04
N ARG A 426 -15.21 -29.56 8.57
CA ARG A 426 -15.08 -28.60 7.47
C ARG A 426 -14.14 -27.45 7.84
N ALA A 427 -14.20 -26.95 9.06
CA ALA A 427 -13.29 -25.90 9.55
C ALA A 427 -11.83 -26.35 9.47
N PHE A 428 -11.50 -27.53 10.00
CA PHE A 428 -10.12 -28.08 9.93
C PHE A 428 -9.68 -28.33 8.49
N GLN A 429 -10.55 -28.84 7.63
CA GLN A 429 -10.23 -29.04 6.21
C GLN A 429 -9.92 -27.73 5.49
N LEU A 430 -10.65 -26.67 5.78
CA LEU A 430 -10.44 -25.36 5.19
C LEU A 430 -9.16 -24.72 5.70
N ALA A 431 -8.92 -24.75 7.02
CA ALA A 431 -7.79 -24.08 7.65
C ALA A 431 -6.47 -24.85 7.51
N TYR A 432 -6.51 -26.19 7.62
CA TYR A 432 -5.34 -27.04 7.78
C TYR A 432 -5.21 -28.13 6.71
N ALA A 433 -6.14 -28.20 5.76
CA ALA A 433 -6.22 -29.23 4.71
C ALA A 433 -6.26 -30.69 5.25
N ARG A 434 -6.66 -30.87 6.52
CA ARG A 434 -6.83 -32.17 7.16
C ARG A 434 -8.11 -32.26 7.97
N ALA A 435 -8.53 -33.47 8.33
CA ALA A 435 -9.58 -33.66 9.32
C ALA A 435 -9.05 -33.43 10.75
N PRO A 436 -9.91 -33.04 11.71
CA PRO A 436 -9.54 -33.05 13.12
C PRO A 436 -9.30 -34.46 13.63
N THR A 437 -8.41 -34.60 14.59
CA THR A 437 -8.32 -35.83 15.40
C THR A 437 -9.57 -35.98 16.27
N ALA A 438 -9.81 -37.19 16.81
CA ALA A 438 -10.93 -37.43 17.72
C ALA A 438 -10.87 -36.52 18.96
N ALA A 439 -9.68 -36.27 19.49
CA ALA A 439 -9.46 -35.40 20.64
C ALA A 439 -9.75 -33.91 20.31
N GLU A 440 -9.25 -33.40 19.17
CA GLU A 440 -9.53 -32.05 18.72
C GLU A 440 -11.02 -31.83 18.50
N LEU A 441 -11.68 -32.80 17.86
CA LEU A 441 -13.12 -32.73 17.61
C LEU A 441 -13.92 -32.68 18.91
N ALA A 442 -13.61 -33.56 19.87
CA ALA A 442 -14.29 -33.59 21.15
C ALA A 442 -14.10 -32.28 21.94
N LEU A 443 -12.89 -31.76 21.99
CA LEU A 443 -12.57 -30.51 22.67
C LEU A 443 -13.31 -29.31 22.05
N CYS A 444 -13.33 -29.22 20.73
CA CYS A 444 -14.04 -28.17 20.02
C CYS A 444 -15.56 -28.24 20.19
N LEU A 445 -16.13 -29.45 20.22
CA LEU A 445 -17.58 -29.66 20.48
C LEU A 445 -17.96 -29.24 21.89
N GLU A 446 -17.16 -29.64 22.89
CA GLU A 446 -17.34 -29.24 24.28
C GLU A 446 -17.29 -27.72 24.42
N HIS A 447 -16.22 -27.08 23.91
CA HIS A 447 -16.06 -25.62 23.93
C HIS A 447 -17.27 -24.92 23.27
N TRP A 448 -17.65 -25.34 22.08
CA TRP A 448 -18.82 -24.78 21.39
C TRP A 448 -20.09 -24.88 22.22
N THR A 449 -20.29 -25.99 22.90
CA THR A 449 -21.49 -26.23 23.75
C THR A 449 -21.48 -25.30 24.97
N VAL A 450 -20.38 -25.26 25.71
CA VAL A 450 -20.21 -24.42 26.91
C VAL A 450 -20.33 -22.96 26.55
N MET A 451 -19.64 -22.52 25.50
CA MET A 451 -19.67 -21.13 25.07
C MET A 451 -21.03 -20.72 24.49
N THR A 452 -21.78 -21.61 23.86
CA THR A 452 -23.14 -21.30 23.43
C THR A 452 -24.04 -20.94 24.61
N ALA A 453 -23.92 -21.67 25.73
CA ALA A 453 -24.69 -21.36 26.95
C ALA A 453 -24.26 -19.99 27.52
N ARG A 454 -22.97 -19.72 27.60
CA ARG A 454 -22.41 -18.43 28.06
C ARG A 454 -22.83 -17.26 27.16
N GLN A 455 -22.77 -17.43 25.86
CA GLN A 455 -23.13 -16.39 24.87
C GLN A 455 -24.63 -15.99 24.93
N ARG A 456 -25.49 -16.83 25.48
CA ARG A 456 -26.92 -16.51 25.67
C ARG A 456 -27.14 -15.44 26.75
N THR A 457 -26.21 -15.29 27.69
CA THR A 457 -26.30 -14.32 28.79
C THR A 457 -25.66 -12.97 28.42
N LEU A 458 -24.98 -12.87 27.28
CA LEU A 458 -24.29 -11.67 26.84
C LEU A 458 -25.20 -10.84 25.93
N THR A 459 -25.24 -9.55 26.20
CA THR A 459 -25.85 -8.53 25.36
C THR A 459 -24.76 -7.68 24.71
N PHE A 460 -24.90 -7.43 23.42
CA PHE A 460 -23.98 -6.60 22.66
C PHE A 460 -24.70 -5.36 22.18
N ALA A 461 -24.14 -4.19 22.48
CA ALA A 461 -24.65 -2.94 21.93
C ALA A 461 -24.26 -2.83 20.45
N PRO A 462 -25.19 -2.48 19.56
CA PRO A 462 -24.85 -2.21 18.17
C PRO A 462 -23.93 -0.99 18.10
N LEU A 463 -22.72 -1.18 17.54
CA LEU A 463 -21.80 -0.08 17.27
C LEU A 463 -22.22 0.63 15.99
N ALA A 464 -22.71 1.86 16.10
CA ALA A 464 -22.96 2.70 14.94
C ALA A 464 -21.61 3.23 14.38
N HIS A 465 -21.50 3.29 13.05
CA HIS A 465 -20.39 3.99 12.43
C HIS A 465 -20.50 5.49 12.75
N PRO A 466 -19.44 6.15 13.22
CA PRO A 466 -19.51 7.56 13.58
C PRO A 466 -19.76 8.42 12.33
N ARG A 467 -20.58 9.44 12.45
CA ARG A 467 -20.86 10.40 11.37
C ARG A 467 -19.91 11.58 11.36
N SER A 468 -19.19 11.78 12.43
CA SER A 468 -18.20 12.83 12.56
C SER A 468 -17.20 12.48 13.65
N VAL A 469 -16.06 13.14 13.64
CA VAL A 469 -15.03 13.05 14.67
C VAL A 469 -14.58 14.46 15.06
N VAL A 470 -14.43 14.70 16.37
CA VAL A 470 -13.82 15.93 16.89
C VAL A 470 -12.31 15.74 16.87
N ARG A 471 -11.58 16.70 16.31
CA ARG A 471 -10.12 16.66 16.16
C ARG A 471 -9.50 17.88 16.83
N GLU A 472 -8.36 17.65 17.46
CA GLU A 472 -7.51 18.71 17.99
C GLU A 472 -6.39 19.02 17.01
N ALA A 473 -6.04 20.28 16.90
CA ALA A 473 -5.00 20.76 16.03
C ALA A 473 -4.32 22.01 16.61
N VAL A 474 -3.17 22.35 16.03
CA VAL A 474 -2.42 23.57 16.37
C VAL A 474 -2.32 24.41 15.10
N GLU A 475 -2.68 25.68 15.19
CA GLU A 475 -2.42 26.65 14.12
C GLU A 475 -0.92 26.92 14.04
N GLU A 476 -0.31 26.69 12.86
CA GLU A 476 1.17 26.65 12.72
C GLU A 476 1.85 28.01 12.90
N ASN A 477 1.16 29.10 12.57
CA ASN A 477 1.76 30.44 12.66
C ASN A 477 1.63 31.04 14.07
N THR A 478 0.55 30.73 14.79
CA THR A 478 0.27 31.29 16.12
C THR A 478 0.59 30.34 17.25
N GLY A 479 0.65 29.03 16.98
CA GLY A 479 0.79 28.00 18.01
C GLY A 479 -0.49 27.76 18.83
N GLU A 480 -1.61 28.36 18.45
CA GLU A 480 -2.89 28.20 19.16
C GLU A 480 -3.49 26.82 18.92
N LYS A 481 -3.94 26.18 20.01
CA LYS A 481 -4.70 24.93 19.94
C LYS A 481 -6.15 25.23 19.61
N PHE A 482 -6.72 24.46 18.71
CA PHE A 482 -8.14 24.53 18.37
C PHE A 482 -8.72 23.14 18.13
N THR A 483 -10.04 23.05 18.22
CA THR A 483 -10.79 21.84 17.90
C THR A 483 -11.72 22.11 16.72
N PHE A 484 -11.91 21.10 15.89
CA PHE A 484 -12.88 21.17 14.80
C PHE A 484 -13.55 19.81 14.61
N THR A 485 -14.75 19.82 14.03
CA THR A 485 -15.51 18.61 13.73
C THR A 485 -15.35 18.25 12.27
N GLU A 486 -14.75 17.09 12.01
CA GLU A 486 -14.65 16.52 10.66
C GLU A 486 -15.85 15.61 10.39
N PRO A 487 -16.67 15.88 9.35
CA PRO A 487 -17.73 14.97 8.94
C PRO A 487 -17.15 13.74 8.27
N LEU A 488 -17.69 12.57 8.56
CA LEU A 488 -17.32 11.28 7.95
C LEU A 488 -18.39 10.92 6.91
N GLU A 489 -18.15 11.26 5.66
CA GLU A 489 -19.13 11.17 4.57
C GLU A 489 -19.54 9.72 4.27
N VAL A 490 -18.62 8.78 4.42
CA VAL A 490 -18.88 7.34 4.20
C VAL A 490 -19.94 6.78 5.16
N ALA A 491 -20.16 7.42 6.30
CA ALA A 491 -21.13 6.95 7.29
C ALA A 491 -22.58 6.88 6.79
N ALA A 492 -22.91 7.62 5.73
CA ALA A 492 -24.26 7.60 5.13
C ALA A 492 -24.54 6.29 4.38
N ASP A 493 -23.53 5.74 3.70
CA ASP A 493 -23.64 4.57 2.82
C ASP A 493 -22.95 3.32 3.39
N PHE A 494 -22.43 3.42 4.63
CA PHE A 494 -21.66 2.33 5.23
C PHE A 494 -22.54 1.15 5.60
N VAL A 495 -22.26 0.01 4.96
CA VAL A 495 -22.85 -1.29 5.28
C VAL A 495 -21.86 -2.07 6.15
N PRO A 496 -22.17 -2.34 7.42
CA PRO A 496 -21.27 -3.08 8.31
C PRO A 496 -21.13 -4.54 7.89
N ASP A 497 -20.01 -5.15 8.26
CA ASP A 497 -19.84 -6.59 8.25
C ASP A 497 -20.76 -7.25 9.29
N LEU A 498 -20.88 -8.59 9.26
CA LEU A 498 -21.62 -9.33 10.29
C LEU A 498 -21.02 -9.04 11.68
N ARG A 499 -21.85 -8.61 12.62
CA ARG A 499 -21.42 -8.22 13.97
C ARG A 499 -21.88 -9.23 15.01
N LEU A 500 -21.22 -9.23 16.16
CA LEU A 500 -21.59 -10.07 17.30
C LEU A 500 -23.03 -9.83 17.76
N ALA A 501 -23.52 -8.59 17.71
CA ALA A 501 -24.90 -8.26 18.07
C ALA A 501 -25.94 -8.92 17.16
N ASP A 502 -25.60 -9.14 15.90
CA ASP A 502 -26.51 -9.65 14.86
C ASP A 502 -26.46 -11.18 14.72
N ALA A 503 -25.50 -11.84 15.39
CA ALA A 503 -25.27 -13.27 15.28
C ALA A 503 -25.92 -14.06 16.43
N PRO A 504 -26.50 -15.24 16.15
CA PRO A 504 -27.01 -16.14 17.19
C PRO A 504 -25.94 -16.59 18.19
N PRO A 505 -26.27 -16.90 19.45
CA PRO A 505 -25.30 -17.37 20.44
C PRO A 505 -24.47 -18.59 20.01
N ALA A 506 -25.05 -19.50 19.25
CA ALA A 506 -24.36 -20.68 18.74
C ALA A 506 -23.29 -20.29 17.67
N THR A 507 -23.58 -19.30 16.86
CA THR A 507 -22.63 -18.78 15.84
C THR A 507 -21.48 -18.04 16.51
N ARG A 508 -21.75 -17.21 17.53
CA ARG A 508 -20.73 -16.55 18.32
C ARG A 508 -19.78 -17.55 19.01
N ALA A 509 -20.37 -18.60 19.58
CA ALA A 509 -19.57 -19.65 20.23
C ALA A 509 -18.73 -20.48 19.24
N LEU A 510 -19.20 -20.73 18.04
CA LEU A 510 -18.39 -21.34 16.98
C LEU A 510 -17.30 -20.38 16.47
N ALA A 511 -17.57 -19.07 16.46
CA ALA A 511 -16.56 -18.07 16.11
C ALA A 511 -15.37 -18.08 17.07
N ASP A 512 -15.58 -18.37 18.36
CA ASP A 512 -14.47 -18.55 19.31
C ASP A 512 -13.55 -19.71 18.88
N VAL A 513 -14.12 -20.85 18.43
CA VAL A 513 -13.34 -21.97 17.87
C VAL A 513 -12.60 -21.53 16.59
N CYS A 514 -13.29 -20.85 15.68
CA CYS A 514 -12.67 -20.34 14.45
C CYS A 514 -11.50 -19.41 14.74
N LEU A 515 -11.63 -18.57 15.77
CA LEU A 515 -10.58 -17.66 16.20
C LEU A 515 -9.35 -18.40 16.75
N VAL A 516 -9.56 -19.48 17.50
CA VAL A 516 -8.46 -20.36 17.96
C VAL A 516 -7.77 -21.01 16.76
N LEU A 517 -8.52 -21.48 15.76
CA LEU A 517 -7.94 -22.06 14.55
C LEU A 517 -7.10 -21.05 13.77
N PHE A 518 -7.50 -19.78 13.69
CA PHE A 518 -6.70 -18.72 13.07
C PHE A 518 -5.38 -18.44 13.81
N ASN A 519 -5.33 -18.70 15.11
CA ASN A 519 -4.17 -18.46 15.94
C ASN A 519 -3.19 -19.64 16.01
N ALA A 520 -3.52 -20.77 15.39
CA ALA A 520 -2.64 -21.91 15.36
C ALA A 520 -1.50 -21.72 14.35
N ASN A 521 -0.30 -22.23 14.68
CA ASN A 521 0.83 -22.23 13.75
C ASN A 521 0.48 -22.91 12.43
N GLU A 522 -0.35 -23.96 12.49
CA GLU A 522 -0.80 -24.71 11.32
C GLU A 522 -1.59 -23.86 10.30
N PHE A 523 -2.22 -22.76 10.77
CA PHE A 523 -2.83 -21.77 9.89
C PHE A 523 -1.86 -20.70 9.41
N ALA A 524 -0.97 -20.24 10.29
CA ALA A 524 -0.11 -19.09 10.04
C ALA A 524 1.16 -19.42 9.25
N TYR A 525 1.47 -20.71 9.05
CA TYR A 525 2.69 -21.17 8.34
C TYR A 525 2.36 -22.11 7.21
N VAL A 526 3.21 -22.08 6.17
CA VAL A 526 3.28 -23.11 5.11
C VAL A 526 4.38 -24.09 5.52
N TYR A 527 4.03 -25.38 5.58
CA TYR A 527 4.90 -26.48 6.00
C TYR A 527 5.35 -27.34 4.81
#